data_b6a24065fcaf97e1e07e10f43cf8f8b3
#
_entry.id   b6a24065fcaf97e1e07e10f43cf8f8b3
#
_cell.length_a   1.000
_cell.length_b   1.000
_cell.length_c   1.000
_cell.angle_alpha   90.00
_cell.angle_beta   90.00
_cell.angle_gamma   90.00
#
_symmetry.space_group_name_H-M   'P 1'
#
loop_
_entity.id
_entity.type
_entity.pdbx_description
1 polymer ?
#
loop_
_entity_poly.entity_id
_entity_poly.type
_entity_poly.pdbx_seq_one_letter_code
_entity_poly.pdbx_strand_id
1 'polypeptide(L)'
;MDRRQRRQVAAYVMVGALVGALGSWGLRELLDLAGELDKRPPRNDFQSQIMRRKADALHDLLDGMVDGKLGRVEDAAERVRANAKGIDSYLSTDIYIRHGDAFFEAVEDVQRAARREDLEAAKEAALRLERSCIECHMLLNQGPTALPAP
;
A
#
# COMPACT_ATOMS: atom_id res chain seq x y z
N MET A 1 26.88 31.42 47.57
CA MET A 1 25.94 31.49 46.42
C MET A 1 25.02 32.67 46.61
N ASP A 2 25.19 33.68 45.77
CA ASP A 2 24.44 34.95 45.83
C ASP A 2 22.94 34.74 45.55
N ARG A 3 22.09 35.57 46.20
CA ARG A 3 20.62 35.49 46.01
C ARG A 3 20.19 35.60 44.55
N ARG A 4 20.96 36.27 43.73
CA ARG A 4 20.76 36.41 42.28
C ARG A 4 20.97 35.07 41.53
N GLN A 5 22.03 34.33 41.86
CA GLN A 5 22.33 33.01 41.31
C GLN A 5 21.27 31.98 41.67
N ARG A 6 20.77 31.97 42.90
CA ARG A 6 19.68 31.05 43.31
C ARG A 6 18.39 31.29 42.54
N ARG A 7 18.05 32.54 42.22
CA ARG A 7 16.87 32.87 41.42
C ARG A 7 17.01 32.45 39.99
N GLN A 8 18.20 32.57 39.38
CA GLN A 8 18.45 32.12 38.02
C GLN A 8 18.37 30.59 37.90
N VAL A 9 18.99 29.86 38.81
CA VAL A 9 18.93 28.40 38.83
C VAL A 9 17.49 27.91 39.02
N ALA A 10 16.72 28.50 39.92
CA ALA A 10 15.30 28.18 40.10
C ALA A 10 14.47 28.45 38.84
N ALA A 11 14.73 29.54 38.11
CA ALA A 11 14.05 29.81 36.85
C ALA A 11 14.36 28.77 35.75
N TYR A 12 15.62 28.36 35.61
CA TYR A 12 16.00 27.32 34.65
C TYR A 12 15.39 25.96 34.98
N VAL A 13 15.34 25.60 36.26
CA VAL A 13 14.70 24.35 36.71
C VAL A 13 13.19 24.35 36.40
N MET A 14 12.53 25.47 36.68
CA MET A 14 11.09 25.62 36.38
C MET A 14 10.80 25.56 34.89
N VAL A 15 11.58 26.20 34.04
CA VAL A 15 11.43 26.13 32.56
C VAL A 15 11.70 24.73 32.09
N GLY A 16 12.73 24.05 32.57
CA GLY A 16 13.02 22.67 32.21
C GLY A 16 11.91 21.69 32.60
N ALA A 17 11.32 21.87 33.78
CA ALA A 17 10.18 21.09 34.27
C ALA A 17 8.92 21.27 33.39
N LEU A 18 8.64 22.55 33.00
CA LEU A 18 7.51 22.86 32.12
C LEU A 18 7.68 22.29 30.73
N VAL A 19 8.85 22.40 30.12
CA VAL A 19 9.15 21.85 28.81
C VAL A 19 9.09 20.32 28.86
N GLY A 20 9.59 19.68 29.92
CA GLY A 20 9.50 18.24 30.13
C GLY A 20 8.06 17.75 30.29
N ALA A 21 7.22 18.47 31.04
CA ALA A 21 5.82 18.13 31.23
C ALA A 21 5.00 18.26 29.93
N LEU A 22 5.20 19.35 29.18
CA LEU A 22 4.53 19.55 27.88
C LEU A 22 4.99 18.51 26.84
N GLY A 23 6.29 18.19 26.82
CA GLY A 23 6.83 17.17 25.91
C GLY A 23 6.29 15.76 26.23
N SER A 24 6.17 15.41 27.50
CA SER A 24 5.62 14.10 27.91
C SER A 24 4.12 13.98 27.62
N TRP A 25 3.38 15.07 27.72
CA TRP A 25 1.95 15.09 27.39
C TRP A 25 1.73 14.97 25.87
N GLY A 26 2.47 15.73 25.06
CA GLY A 26 2.39 15.61 23.60
C GLY A 26 2.82 14.24 23.07
N LEU A 27 3.80 13.59 23.72
CA LEU A 27 4.21 12.23 23.36
C LEU A 27 3.11 11.20 23.69
N ARG A 28 2.41 11.36 24.81
CA ARG A 28 1.27 10.51 25.17
C ARG A 28 0.13 10.61 24.17
N GLU A 29 -0.27 11.81 23.78
CA GLU A 29 -1.28 12.05 22.75
C GLU A 29 -0.92 11.40 21.42
N LEU A 30 0.36 11.50 21.00
CA LEU A 30 0.87 10.84 19.80
C LEU A 30 0.83 9.31 19.89
N LEU A 31 1.16 8.76 21.05
CA LEU A 31 1.11 7.31 21.28
C LEU A 31 -0.33 6.79 21.33
N ASP A 32 -1.24 7.55 21.92
CA ASP A 32 -2.67 7.20 21.95
C ASP A 32 -3.29 7.25 20.54
N LEU A 33 -2.93 8.28 19.75
CA LEU A 33 -3.34 8.39 18.34
C LEU A 33 -2.77 7.23 17.49
N ALA A 34 -1.50 6.85 17.70
CA ALA A 34 -0.89 5.70 17.05
C ALA A 34 -1.56 4.39 17.46
N GLY A 35 -1.94 4.24 18.74
CA GLY A 35 -2.68 3.10 19.25
C GLY A 35 -4.12 3.00 18.71
N GLU A 36 -4.76 4.12 18.42
CA GLU A 36 -6.07 4.13 17.75
C GLU A 36 -5.98 3.74 16.27
N LEU A 37 -4.90 4.12 15.58
CA LEU A 37 -4.64 3.71 14.21
C LEU A 37 -4.35 2.20 14.10
N ASP A 38 -3.78 1.60 15.15
CA ASP A 38 -3.49 0.15 15.21
C ASP A 38 -4.73 -0.69 15.62
N LYS A 39 -5.75 -0.07 16.22
CA LYS A 39 -7.03 -0.72 16.58
C LYS A 39 -7.97 -0.95 15.39
N ARG A 40 -7.53 -0.73 14.16
CA ARG A 40 -8.31 -1.17 13.00
C ARG A 40 -8.52 -2.68 13.12
N PRO A 41 -9.79 -3.16 13.01
CA PRO A 41 -10.05 -4.60 13.10
C PRO A 41 -9.12 -5.32 12.14
N PRO A 42 -8.53 -6.48 12.54
CA PRO A 42 -7.70 -7.24 11.63
C PRO A 42 -8.56 -7.54 10.40
N ARG A 43 -8.28 -6.85 9.29
CA ARG A 43 -8.78 -7.28 7.99
C ARG A 43 -8.38 -8.73 7.87
N ASN A 44 -9.32 -9.60 7.53
CA ASN A 44 -9.11 -11.03 7.37
C ASN A 44 -7.70 -11.30 6.90
N ASP A 45 -6.85 -11.82 7.80
CA ASP A 45 -5.38 -11.88 7.60
C ASP A 45 -4.98 -12.46 6.25
N PHE A 46 -5.78 -13.39 5.74
CA PHE A 46 -5.54 -14.05 4.47
C PHE A 46 -5.69 -13.10 3.26
N GLN A 47 -6.78 -12.33 3.18
CA GLN A 47 -6.99 -11.37 2.08
C GLN A 47 -5.92 -10.27 2.09
N SER A 48 -5.57 -9.78 3.27
CA SER A 48 -4.52 -8.78 3.43
C SER A 48 -3.16 -9.31 3.03
N GLN A 49 -2.86 -10.58 3.31
CA GLN A 49 -1.60 -11.22 2.92
C GLN A 49 -1.51 -11.41 1.40
N ILE A 50 -2.60 -11.86 0.75
CA ILE A 50 -2.61 -12.03 -0.71
C ILE A 50 -2.46 -10.67 -1.40
N MET A 51 -3.18 -9.63 -0.93
CA MET A 51 -3.07 -8.29 -1.50
C MET A 51 -1.65 -7.70 -1.32
N ARG A 52 -1.00 -7.93 -0.18
CA ARG A 52 0.41 -7.57 0.00
C ARG A 52 1.33 -8.29 -0.99
N ARG A 53 1.18 -9.60 -1.13
CA ARG A 53 1.98 -10.38 -2.10
C ARG A 53 1.77 -9.91 -3.55
N LYS A 54 0.54 -9.50 -3.91
CA LYS A 54 0.29 -8.88 -5.23
C LYS A 54 1.00 -7.54 -5.37
N ALA A 55 0.95 -6.69 -4.34
CA ALA A 55 1.63 -5.40 -4.33
C ALA A 55 3.14 -5.56 -4.42
N ASP A 56 3.72 -6.49 -3.64
CA ASP A 56 5.16 -6.81 -3.69
C ASP A 56 5.58 -7.30 -5.08
N ALA A 57 4.79 -8.19 -5.69
CA ALA A 57 5.07 -8.69 -7.03
C ALA A 57 4.94 -7.60 -8.11
N LEU A 58 3.98 -6.66 -7.96
CA LEU A 58 3.86 -5.51 -8.85
C LEU A 58 5.05 -4.56 -8.70
N HIS A 59 5.53 -4.35 -7.48
CA HIS A 59 6.73 -3.56 -7.21
C HIS A 59 7.96 -4.16 -7.90
N ASP A 60 8.18 -5.47 -7.74
CA ASP A 60 9.27 -6.20 -8.42
C ASP A 60 9.19 -6.10 -9.95
N LEU A 61 7.96 -6.07 -10.50
CA LEU A 61 7.73 -5.89 -11.92
C LEU A 61 8.17 -4.50 -12.39
N LEU A 62 7.79 -3.45 -11.67
CA LEU A 62 8.19 -2.08 -11.97
C LEU A 62 9.70 -1.88 -11.84
N ASP A 63 10.32 -2.44 -10.80
CA ASP A 63 11.77 -2.43 -10.63
C ASP A 63 12.48 -3.12 -11.79
N GLY A 64 11.95 -4.27 -12.24
CA GLY A 64 12.46 -4.98 -13.40
C GLY A 64 12.43 -4.13 -14.67
N MET A 65 11.37 -3.33 -14.86
CA MET A 65 11.25 -2.39 -15.98
C MET A 65 12.25 -1.24 -15.89
N VAL A 66 12.37 -0.61 -14.71
CA VAL A 66 13.34 0.48 -14.47
C VAL A 66 14.77 0.00 -14.73
N ASP A 67 15.09 -1.23 -14.34
CA ASP A 67 16.39 -1.86 -14.56
C ASP A 67 16.60 -2.33 -16.01
N GLY A 68 15.57 -2.34 -16.87
CA GLY A 68 15.61 -2.92 -18.22
C GLY A 68 15.75 -4.45 -18.23
N LYS A 69 15.39 -5.14 -17.13
CA LYS A 69 15.52 -6.59 -16.96
C LYS A 69 14.21 -7.32 -17.24
N LEU A 70 13.88 -7.51 -18.51
CA LEU A 70 12.58 -8.08 -18.93
C LEU A 70 12.33 -9.53 -18.43
N GLY A 71 13.37 -10.33 -18.19
CA GLY A 71 13.23 -11.62 -17.52
C GLY A 71 12.68 -11.50 -16.10
N ARG A 72 13.10 -10.48 -15.32
CA ARG A 72 12.52 -10.20 -14.00
C ARG A 72 11.08 -9.72 -14.08
N VAL A 73 10.75 -8.95 -15.14
CA VAL A 73 9.37 -8.49 -15.40
C VAL A 73 8.45 -9.69 -15.67
N GLU A 74 8.89 -10.67 -16.47
CA GLU A 74 8.12 -11.89 -16.74
C GLU A 74 7.86 -12.69 -15.46
N ASP A 75 8.90 -12.94 -14.66
CA ASP A 75 8.78 -13.68 -13.39
C ASP A 75 7.88 -12.97 -12.39
N ALA A 76 7.98 -11.65 -12.31
CA ALA A 76 7.14 -10.85 -11.43
C ALA A 76 5.67 -10.87 -11.89
N ALA A 77 5.40 -10.76 -13.18
CA ALA A 77 4.05 -10.86 -13.74
C ALA A 77 3.41 -12.23 -13.47
N GLU A 78 4.19 -13.32 -13.53
CA GLU A 78 3.69 -14.65 -13.14
C GLU A 78 3.31 -14.71 -11.66
N ARG A 79 4.09 -14.10 -10.76
CA ARG A 79 3.74 -14.01 -9.34
C ARG A 79 2.48 -13.17 -9.11
N VAL A 80 2.31 -12.06 -9.83
CA VAL A 80 1.07 -11.25 -9.80
C VAL A 80 -0.13 -12.11 -10.18
N ARG A 81 -0.02 -12.87 -11.27
CA ARG A 81 -1.06 -13.77 -11.78
C ARG A 81 -1.38 -14.90 -10.80
N ALA A 82 -0.37 -15.56 -10.26
CA ALA A 82 -0.54 -16.66 -9.31
C ALA A 82 -1.24 -16.19 -8.01
N ASN A 83 -0.83 -15.03 -7.48
CA ASN A 83 -1.47 -14.44 -6.31
C ASN A 83 -2.92 -14.00 -6.59
N ALA A 84 -3.24 -13.54 -7.80
CA ALA A 84 -4.60 -13.17 -8.18
C ALA A 84 -5.53 -14.38 -8.23
N LYS A 85 -5.11 -15.50 -8.82
CA LYS A 85 -5.90 -16.74 -8.87
C LYS A 85 -6.29 -17.27 -7.49
N GLY A 86 -5.45 -17.03 -6.48
CA GLY A 86 -5.77 -17.38 -5.09
C GLY A 86 -6.94 -16.56 -4.50
N ILE A 87 -7.26 -15.40 -5.09
CA ILE A 87 -8.36 -14.54 -4.64
C ILE A 87 -9.68 -14.94 -5.29
N ASP A 88 -9.67 -15.47 -6.49
CA ASP A 88 -10.87 -15.84 -7.26
C ASP A 88 -11.82 -16.75 -6.47
N SER A 89 -11.27 -17.62 -5.64
CA SER A 89 -12.04 -18.53 -4.80
C SER A 89 -12.74 -17.86 -3.60
N TYR A 90 -12.37 -16.61 -3.28
CA TYR A 90 -12.84 -15.89 -2.08
C TYR A 90 -13.60 -14.60 -2.37
N LEU A 91 -13.44 -14.00 -3.55
CA LEU A 91 -14.07 -12.75 -3.95
C LEU A 91 -14.95 -12.97 -5.17
N SER A 92 -16.18 -13.42 -4.95
CA SER A 92 -17.22 -13.52 -5.98
C SER A 92 -18.08 -12.25 -6.06
N THR A 93 -17.49 -11.05 -5.92
CA THR A 93 -18.24 -9.80 -6.05
C THR A 93 -18.33 -9.39 -7.52
N ASP A 94 -19.46 -8.77 -7.92
CA ASP A 94 -19.67 -8.24 -9.29
C ASP A 94 -18.54 -7.29 -9.72
N ILE A 95 -17.95 -6.57 -8.78
CA ILE A 95 -16.79 -5.70 -9.02
C ILE A 95 -15.59 -6.53 -9.44
N TYR A 96 -15.33 -7.61 -8.73
CA TYR A 96 -14.18 -8.47 -9.01
C TYR A 96 -14.32 -9.18 -10.36
N ILE A 97 -15.52 -9.68 -10.68
CA ILE A 97 -15.81 -10.35 -11.96
C ILE A 97 -15.59 -9.37 -13.12
N ARG A 98 -16.11 -8.14 -13.02
CA ARG A 98 -15.99 -7.14 -14.11
C ARG A 98 -14.57 -6.62 -14.33
N HIS A 99 -13.77 -6.50 -13.29
CA HIS A 99 -12.39 -5.99 -13.38
C HIS A 99 -11.35 -7.11 -13.48
N GLY A 100 -11.72 -8.35 -13.20
CA GLY A 100 -10.84 -9.51 -13.26
C GLY A 100 -10.32 -9.76 -14.67
N ASP A 101 -11.19 -9.76 -15.67
CA ASP A 101 -10.80 -10.02 -17.07
C ASP A 101 -9.76 -9.00 -17.55
N ALA A 102 -10.00 -7.71 -17.36
CA ALA A 102 -9.08 -6.64 -17.74
C ALA A 102 -7.72 -6.76 -17.00
N PHE A 103 -7.75 -7.17 -15.75
CA PHE A 103 -6.55 -7.42 -14.97
C PHE A 103 -5.73 -8.58 -15.53
N PHE A 104 -6.38 -9.74 -15.77
CA PHE A 104 -5.68 -10.92 -16.30
C PHE A 104 -5.16 -10.71 -17.71
N GLU A 105 -5.91 -10.01 -18.56
CA GLU A 105 -5.47 -9.62 -19.90
C GLU A 105 -4.21 -8.74 -19.83
N ALA A 106 -4.21 -7.73 -18.95
CA ALA A 106 -3.05 -6.87 -18.76
C ALA A 106 -1.80 -7.63 -18.26
N VAL A 107 -1.97 -8.58 -17.33
CA VAL A 107 -0.86 -9.44 -16.86
C VAL A 107 -0.31 -10.29 -17.99
N GLU A 108 -1.17 -10.90 -18.80
CA GLU A 108 -0.75 -11.72 -19.95
C GLU A 108 -0.05 -10.90 -21.02
N ASP A 109 -0.47 -9.66 -21.24
CA ASP A 109 0.19 -8.72 -22.14
C ASP A 109 1.58 -8.35 -21.66
N VAL A 110 1.76 -8.07 -20.35
CA VAL A 110 3.09 -7.85 -19.76
C VAL A 110 3.99 -9.05 -19.99
N GLN A 111 3.53 -10.28 -19.70
CA GLN A 111 4.31 -11.48 -19.90
C GLN A 111 4.68 -11.68 -21.37
N ARG A 112 3.75 -11.44 -22.27
CA ARG A 112 3.96 -11.59 -23.72
C ARG A 112 4.97 -10.60 -24.24
N ALA A 113 4.89 -9.34 -23.80
CA ALA A 113 5.82 -8.28 -24.17
C ALA A 113 7.23 -8.54 -23.60
N ALA A 114 7.32 -8.97 -22.35
CA ALA A 114 8.60 -9.31 -21.72
C ALA A 114 9.33 -10.45 -22.45
N ARG A 115 8.60 -11.53 -22.83
CA ARG A 115 9.17 -12.63 -23.63
C ARG A 115 9.66 -12.23 -25.03
N ARG A 116 9.10 -11.16 -25.60
CA ARG A 116 9.50 -10.62 -26.90
C ARG A 116 10.61 -9.56 -26.77
N GLU A 117 11.05 -9.32 -25.56
CA GLU A 117 12.02 -8.27 -25.23
C GLU A 117 11.54 -6.87 -25.68
N ASP A 118 10.22 -6.65 -25.75
CA ASP A 118 9.58 -5.40 -26.14
C ASP A 118 9.26 -4.55 -24.88
N LEU A 119 10.21 -3.67 -24.53
CA LEU A 119 10.10 -2.84 -23.33
C LEU A 119 8.93 -1.84 -23.42
N GLU A 120 8.66 -1.28 -24.60
CA GLU A 120 7.55 -0.32 -24.76
C GLU A 120 6.20 -0.99 -24.62
N ALA A 121 6.01 -2.14 -25.24
CA ALA A 121 4.79 -2.92 -25.07
C ALA A 121 4.61 -3.41 -23.62
N ALA A 122 5.71 -3.80 -22.96
CA ALA A 122 5.68 -4.18 -21.54
C ALA A 122 5.28 -3.01 -20.63
N LYS A 123 5.80 -1.81 -20.87
CA LYS A 123 5.45 -0.59 -20.16
C LYS A 123 3.96 -0.26 -20.30
N GLU A 124 3.45 -0.23 -21.52
CA GLU A 124 2.03 0.04 -21.77
C GLU A 124 1.11 -0.98 -21.09
N ALA A 125 1.47 -2.26 -21.12
CA ALA A 125 0.73 -3.31 -20.46
C ALA A 125 0.77 -3.16 -18.91
N ALA A 126 1.93 -2.80 -18.34
CA ALA A 126 2.06 -2.55 -16.90
C ALA A 126 1.21 -1.38 -16.43
N LEU A 127 1.13 -0.29 -17.19
CA LEU A 127 0.27 0.85 -16.88
C LEU A 127 -1.22 0.45 -16.89
N ARG A 128 -1.64 -0.41 -17.81
CA ARG A 128 -3.01 -0.96 -17.81
C ARG A 128 -3.26 -1.84 -16.59
N LEU A 129 -2.28 -2.68 -16.22
CA LEU A 129 -2.35 -3.53 -15.03
C LEU A 129 -2.48 -2.69 -13.75
N GLU A 130 -1.66 -1.66 -13.58
CA GLU A 130 -1.73 -0.76 -12.43
C GLU A 130 -3.08 -0.05 -12.37
N ARG A 131 -3.56 0.48 -13.49
CA ARG A 131 -4.88 1.12 -13.58
C ARG A 131 -5.99 0.18 -13.13
N SER A 132 -6.00 -1.08 -13.58
CA SER A 132 -7.02 -2.05 -13.18
C SER A 132 -7.03 -2.32 -11.67
N CYS A 133 -5.85 -2.33 -11.04
CA CYS A 133 -5.73 -2.45 -9.59
C CYS A 133 -6.34 -1.24 -8.86
N ILE A 134 -6.03 -0.03 -9.31
CA ILE A 134 -6.50 1.23 -8.72
C ILE A 134 -8.03 1.33 -8.86
N GLU A 135 -8.57 1.10 -10.04
CA GLU A 135 -10.02 1.21 -10.33
C GLU A 135 -10.83 0.24 -9.46
N CYS A 136 -10.41 -1.03 -9.37
CA CYS A 136 -11.04 -2.02 -8.51
C CYS A 136 -11.02 -1.57 -7.03
N HIS A 137 -9.87 -1.12 -6.52
CA HIS A 137 -9.75 -0.66 -5.15
C HIS A 137 -10.55 0.60 -4.86
N MET A 138 -10.63 1.54 -5.81
CA MET A 138 -11.47 2.72 -5.67
C MET A 138 -12.95 2.34 -5.51
N LEU A 139 -13.46 1.41 -6.31
CA LEU A 139 -14.84 0.94 -6.22
C LEU A 139 -15.12 0.20 -4.91
N LEU A 140 -14.22 -0.66 -4.47
CA LEU A 140 -14.35 -1.36 -3.20
C LEU A 140 -14.37 -0.40 -1.99
N ASN A 141 -13.68 0.71 -2.06
CA ASN A 141 -13.62 1.71 -1.00
C ASN A 141 -14.83 2.68 -0.99
N GLN A 142 -15.55 2.81 -2.11
CA GLN A 142 -16.73 3.68 -2.19
C GLN A 142 -17.99 3.07 -1.55
N GLY A 143 -17.96 1.78 -1.21
CA GLY A 143 -19.09 1.06 -0.61
C GLY A 143 -20.20 0.70 -1.61
N PRO A 144 -21.22 -0.04 -1.18
CA PRO A 144 -22.26 -0.60 -2.07
C PRO A 144 -23.17 0.45 -2.75
N THR A 145 -23.09 1.71 -2.35
CA THR A 145 -23.88 2.82 -2.93
C THR A 145 -23.28 3.45 -4.18
N ALA A 146 -22.07 3.10 -4.55
CA ALA A 146 -21.35 3.72 -5.68
C ALA A 146 -21.56 2.99 -7.02
N LEU A 147 -22.29 1.88 -7.05
CA LEU A 147 -22.62 1.20 -8.29
C LEU A 147 -23.82 1.90 -8.95
N PRO A 148 -23.71 2.38 -10.20
CA PRO A 148 -24.88 2.79 -10.94
C PRO A 148 -25.85 1.60 -11.01
N ALA A 149 -27.13 1.86 -10.71
CA ALA A 149 -28.17 0.86 -10.87
C ALA A 149 -28.17 0.32 -12.32
N PRO A 150 -28.47 -0.96 -12.54
CA PRO A 150 -28.48 -1.59 -13.85
C PRO A 150 -29.50 -0.94 -14.79
#